data_d8e1b03f139253578763229891be3c73
#
_entry.id   d8e1b03f139253578763229891be3c73
#
_cell.length_a   1.000
_cell.length_b   1.000
_cell.length_c   1.000
_cell.angle_alpha   90.00
_cell.angle_beta   90.00
_cell.angle_gamma   90.00
#
_symmetry.space_group_name_H-M   'P 1'
#
loop_
_entity.id
_entity.type
_entity.pdbx_description
1 polymer ?
#
loop_
_entity_poly.entity_id
_entity_poly.type
_entity_poly.pdbx_seq_one_letter_code
_entity_poly.pdbx_strand_id
1 'polypeptide(L)'
;MILYANGCSFTYGTGLALKDTAWPFILADKLGISKEDTITEAERGISNQYIVRQTITRVAELISQGKKPFVAIGLTAPNRREHFIESKNVLIHNIPSHEYHGNIRLDEATNDDLDKFNTLYMKHFWSPVYDFHNYLIQVMTLQNFCVANDLEYVIFNSLNLTPNLLEPTNFTELCDQADMNDVLSQLNMDCIYEDQTFFTYMYEKKFFFPIEGDERYMHPDEQAHKDWADILFADIENTRDMKNPNV
;
A
#
# COMPACT_ATOMS: atom_id res chain seq x y z
N MET A 1 12.62 -4.29 19.49
CA MET A 1 12.29 -3.54 18.24
C MET A 1 10.83 -3.82 17.94
N ILE A 2 10.10 -2.87 17.37
CA ILE A 2 8.68 -3.04 16.99
C ILE A 2 8.61 -3.05 15.47
N LEU A 3 7.79 -3.92 14.86
CA LEU A 3 7.38 -3.79 13.48
C LEU A 3 6.04 -3.05 13.44
N TYR A 4 5.97 -1.95 12.69
CA TYR A 4 4.73 -1.31 12.30
C TYR A 4 4.47 -1.57 10.82
N ALA A 5 3.36 -2.22 10.50
CA ALA A 5 2.97 -2.50 9.13
C ALA A 5 1.59 -1.91 8.80
N ASN A 6 1.46 -1.27 7.64
CA ASN A 6 0.20 -0.72 7.16
C ASN A 6 0.06 -0.96 5.64
N GLY A 7 -1.18 -0.94 5.15
CA GLY A 7 -1.50 -1.17 3.75
C GLY A 7 -2.93 -1.61 3.55
N CYS A 8 -3.24 -2.05 2.34
CA CYS A 8 -4.59 -2.45 1.94
C CYS A 8 -4.92 -3.92 2.31
N SER A 9 -5.91 -4.50 1.63
CA SER A 9 -6.35 -5.89 1.80
C SER A 9 -5.22 -6.94 1.65
N PHE A 10 -4.18 -6.63 0.90
CA PHE A 10 -2.98 -7.46 0.72
C PHE A 10 -2.12 -7.51 1.99
N THR A 11 -1.98 -6.40 2.68
CA THR A 11 -1.29 -6.35 3.97
C THR A 11 -2.16 -6.91 5.09
N TYR A 12 -3.47 -6.68 5.03
CA TYR A 12 -4.46 -7.23 5.96
C TYR A 12 -4.54 -8.76 5.92
N GLY A 13 -4.10 -9.41 4.84
CA GLY A 13 -4.21 -10.86 4.64
C GLY A 13 -5.65 -11.29 4.37
N THR A 14 -6.34 -10.60 3.44
CA THR A 14 -7.70 -11.00 3.05
C THR A 14 -7.68 -12.39 2.42
N GLY A 15 -8.58 -13.27 2.88
CA GLY A 15 -8.63 -14.66 2.43
C GLY A 15 -7.86 -15.64 3.32
N LEU A 16 -6.84 -15.20 4.06
CA LEU A 16 -6.10 -16.07 4.97
C LEU A 16 -6.97 -16.56 6.13
N ALA A 17 -6.86 -17.85 6.44
CA ALA A 17 -7.54 -18.48 7.57
C ALA A 17 -6.97 -17.96 8.91
N LEU A 18 -5.66 -17.80 8.98
CA LEU A 18 -4.94 -17.25 10.13
C LEU A 18 -4.28 -15.93 9.73
N LYS A 19 -4.57 -14.86 10.46
CA LYS A 19 -4.00 -13.54 10.17
C LYS A 19 -2.50 -13.43 10.40
N ASP A 20 -1.96 -14.24 11.26
CA ASP A 20 -0.53 -14.34 11.55
C ASP A 20 0.28 -15.04 10.44
N THR A 21 -0.36 -15.58 9.41
CA THR A 21 0.29 -16.04 8.17
C THR A 21 0.39 -14.93 7.11
N ALA A 22 -0.07 -13.72 7.41
CA ALA A 22 0.14 -12.57 6.53
C ALA A 22 1.61 -12.10 6.57
N TRP A 23 2.10 -11.54 5.46
CA TRP A 23 3.49 -11.12 5.30
C TRP A 23 4.05 -10.25 6.45
N PRO A 24 3.27 -9.37 7.13
CA PRO A 24 3.84 -8.57 8.22
C PRO A 24 4.36 -9.42 9.40
N PHE A 25 3.61 -10.47 9.76
CA PHE A 25 4.00 -11.35 10.86
C PHE A 25 5.17 -12.26 10.48
N ILE A 26 5.21 -12.72 9.22
CA ILE A 26 6.34 -13.53 8.71
C ILE A 26 7.61 -12.67 8.64
N LEU A 27 7.50 -11.42 8.17
CA LEU A 27 8.62 -10.48 8.14
C LEU A 27 9.11 -10.16 9.54
N ALA A 28 8.20 -9.96 10.51
CA ALA A 28 8.54 -9.73 11.90
C ALA A 28 9.38 -10.89 12.48
N ASP A 29 8.96 -12.14 12.27
CA ASP A 29 9.67 -13.33 12.71
C ASP A 29 11.10 -13.39 12.13
N LYS A 30 11.24 -13.09 10.83
CA LYS A 30 12.56 -13.02 10.15
C LYS A 30 13.47 -11.93 10.72
N LEU A 31 12.89 -10.80 11.12
CA LEU A 31 13.60 -9.69 11.77
C LEU A 31 13.88 -9.94 13.26
N GLY A 32 13.46 -11.09 13.81
CA GLY A 32 13.55 -11.41 15.24
C GLY A 32 12.63 -10.57 16.13
N ILE A 33 11.51 -10.11 15.58
CA ILE A 33 10.50 -9.30 16.27
C ILE A 33 9.35 -10.22 16.69
N SER A 34 8.95 -10.15 17.95
CA SER A 34 7.84 -10.97 18.45
C SER A 34 6.49 -10.57 17.83
N LYS A 35 5.53 -11.49 17.87
CA LYS A 35 4.17 -11.22 17.38
C LYS A 35 3.49 -10.10 18.18
N GLU A 36 3.75 -10.00 19.48
CA GLU A 36 3.22 -8.98 20.37
C GLU A 36 3.81 -7.59 20.07
N ASP A 37 5.01 -7.54 19.48
CA ASP A 37 5.66 -6.33 19.02
C ASP A 37 5.37 -6.01 17.53
N THR A 38 4.48 -6.78 16.90
CA THR A 38 4.05 -6.57 15.52
C THR A 38 2.70 -5.86 15.51
N ILE A 39 2.70 -4.61 15.08
CA ILE A 39 1.51 -3.78 14.96
C ILE A 39 1.09 -3.71 13.49
N THR A 40 -0.14 -4.13 13.19
CA THR A 40 -0.71 -4.01 11.84
C THR A 40 -1.98 -3.15 11.90
N GLU A 41 -2.02 -2.09 11.08
CA GLU A 41 -3.20 -1.21 10.94
C GLU A 41 -3.75 -1.23 9.51
N ALA A 42 -3.46 -2.31 8.78
CA ALA A 42 -3.94 -2.51 7.44
C ALA A 42 -5.45 -2.76 7.40
N GLU A 43 -6.13 -2.16 6.43
CA GLU A 43 -7.57 -2.33 6.21
C GLU A 43 -7.88 -2.62 4.75
N ARG A 44 -9.06 -3.20 4.49
CA ARG A 44 -9.50 -3.54 3.13
C ARG A 44 -10.00 -2.30 2.40
N GLY A 45 -9.61 -2.15 1.13
CA GLY A 45 -10.18 -1.14 0.23
C GLY A 45 -9.73 0.29 0.50
N ILE A 46 -8.82 0.52 1.43
CA ILE A 46 -8.35 1.86 1.79
C ILE A 46 -7.48 2.50 0.70
N SER A 47 -7.39 3.81 0.76
CA SER A 47 -6.57 4.65 -0.12
C SER A 47 -5.16 4.86 0.43
N ASN A 48 -4.23 5.29 -0.42
CA ASN A 48 -2.89 5.71 0.02
C ASN A 48 -2.94 6.93 0.95
N GLN A 49 -3.90 7.83 0.78
CA GLN A 49 -4.12 8.97 1.69
C GLN A 49 -4.36 8.49 3.12
N TYR A 50 -5.22 7.47 3.28
CA TYR A 50 -5.49 6.86 4.58
C TYR A 50 -4.24 6.18 5.15
N ILE A 51 -3.55 5.36 4.33
CA ILE A 51 -2.33 4.65 4.75
C ILE A 51 -1.29 5.64 5.27
N VAL A 52 -1.01 6.72 4.52
CA VAL A 52 -0.03 7.74 4.91
C VAL A 52 -0.42 8.43 6.22
N ARG A 53 -1.66 8.90 6.32
CA ARG A 53 -2.16 9.61 7.49
C ARG A 53 -2.12 8.73 8.75
N GLN A 54 -2.62 7.50 8.66
CA GLN A 54 -2.59 6.55 9.79
C GLN A 54 -1.15 6.19 10.19
N THR A 55 -0.29 5.92 9.21
CA THR A 55 1.12 5.60 9.47
C THR A 55 1.81 6.73 10.24
N ILE A 56 1.71 7.96 9.74
CA ILE A 56 2.35 9.12 10.39
C ILE A 56 1.81 9.31 11.82
N THR A 57 0.48 9.26 11.98
CA THR A 57 -0.15 9.43 13.29
C THR A 57 0.32 8.37 14.28
N ARG A 58 0.22 7.10 13.89
CA ARG A 58 0.53 5.99 14.78
C ARG A 58 2.01 5.87 15.10
N VAL A 59 2.87 6.04 14.10
CA VAL A 59 4.33 6.00 14.30
C VAL A 59 4.79 7.17 15.16
N ALA A 60 4.22 8.39 15.00
CA ALA A 60 4.52 9.51 15.87
C ALA A 60 4.12 9.25 17.34
N GLU A 61 2.98 8.58 17.58
CA GLU A 61 2.60 8.13 18.93
C GLU A 61 3.63 7.15 19.51
N LEU A 62 4.09 6.17 18.72
CA LEU A 62 5.11 5.21 19.15
C LEU A 62 6.43 5.91 19.51
N ILE A 63 6.86 6.87 18.69
CA ILE A 63 8.05 7.69 18.95
C ILE A 63 7.89 8.49 20.25
N SER A 64 6.72 9.09 20.47
CA SER A 64 6.44 9.86 21.71
C SER A 64 6.52 8.99 22.98
N GLN A 65 6.31 7.67 22.83
CA GLN A 65 6.46 6.66 23.88
C GLN A 65 7.92 6.15 24.01
N GLY A 66 8.87 6.75 23.29
CA GLY A 66 10.28 6.32 23.28
C GLY A 66 10.55 5.04 22.49
N LYS A 67 9.62 4.62 21.62
CA LYS A 67 9.75 3.43 20.77
C LYS A 67 10.31 3.82 19.42
N LYS A 68 11.13 2.95 18.82
CA LYS A 68 11.69 3.12 17.48
C LYS A 68 11.21 1.96 16.59
N PRO A 69 10.07 2.10 15.89
CA PRO A 69 9.57 1.03 15.04
C PRO A 69 10.35 0.91 13.73
N PHE A 70 10.46 -0.31 13.21
CA PHE A 70 10.69 -0.56 11.80
C PHE A 70 9.36 -0.37 11.06
N VAL A 71 9.35 0.42 9.98
CA VAL A 71 8.12 0.79 9.26
C VAL A 71 8.03 0.06 7.92
N ALA A 72 7.00 -0.78 7.73
CA ALA A 72 6.78 -1.55 6.51
C ALA A 72 5.42 -1.22 5.88
N ILE A 73 5.43 -0.60 4.70
CA ILE A 73 4.21 -0.06 4.07
C ILE A 73 3.97 -0.66 2.70
N GLY A 74 2.81 -1.32 2.54
CA GLY A 74 2.29 -1.78 1.26
C GLY A 74 1.30 -0.79 0.65
N LEU A 75 1.74 0.07 -0.26
CA LEU A 75 0.89 1.04 -0.92
C LEU A 75 -0.12 0.37 -1.86
N THR A 76 -1.28 0.95 -1.98
CA THR A 76 -2.36 0.50 -2.87
C THR A 76 -2.37 1.26 -4.19
N ALA A 77 -3.33 0.95 -5.08
CA ALA A 77 -3.46 1.64 -6.36
C ALA A 77 -3.69 3.16 -6.17
N PRO A 78 -3.04 4.01 -6.99
CA PRO A 78 -3.10 5.48 -6.86
C PRO A 78 -4.50 6.07 -7.01
N ASN A 79 -5.37 5.40 -7.76
CA ASN A 79 -6.74 5.86 -8.02
C ASN A 79 -7.70 5.67 -6.84
N ARG A 80 -7.30 4.98 -5.77
CA ARG A 80 -8.12 4.85 -4.56
C ARG A 80 -8.17 6.17 -3.80
N ARG A 81 -9.37 6.58 -3.41
CA ARG A 81 -9.64 7.87 -2.76
C ARG A 81 -10.37 7.68 -1.45
N GLU A 82 -10.15 8.62 -0.53
CA GLU A 82 -11.00 8.76 0.65
C GLU A 82 -11.80 10.06 0.55
N HIS A 83 -13.03 10.02 1.04
CA HIS A 83 -13.92 11.17 1.12
C HIS A 83 -14.59 11.20 2.47
N PHE A 84 -14.61 12.36 3.11
CA PHE A 84 -15.34 12.56 4.35
C PHE A 84 -16.73 13.11 4.05
N ILE A 85 -17.75 12.40 4.49
CA ILE A 85 -19.17 12.85 4.39
C ILE A 85 -19.54 13.49 5.70
N GLU A 86 -19.47 14.83 5.75
CA GLU A 86 -19.72 15.62 6.95
C GLU A 86 -21.12 15.39 7.53
N SER A 87 -22.15 15.36 6.68
CA SER A 87 -23.56 15.16 7.10
C SER A 87 -23.80 13.84 7.84
N LYS A 88 -22.94 12.85 7.63
CA LYS A 88 -23.00 11.53 8.25
C LYS A 88 -21.86 11.26 9.23
N ASN A 89 -20.88 12.16 9.30
CA ASN A 89 -19.63 12.00 10.06
C ASN A 89 -18.90 10.68 9.74
N VAL A 90 -18.84 10.31 8.45
CA VAL A 90 -18.28 9.05 7.96
C VAL A 90 -17.20 9.31 6.93
N LEU A 91 -16.09 8.57 7.06
CA LEU A 91 -15.04 8.48 6.04
C LEU A 91 -15.36 7.31 5.11
N ILE A 92 -15.40 7.57 3.81
CA ILE A 92 -15.60 6.54 2.80
C ILE A 92 -14.35 6.37 1.96
N HIS A 93 -14.09 5.12 1.54
CA HIS A 93 -13.05 4.79 0.59
C HIS A 93 -13.69 4.43 -0.74
N ASN A 94 -13.23 5.07 -1.80
CA ASN A 94 -13.74 4.88 -3.14
C ASN A 94 -12.64 4.36 -4.08
N ILE A 95 -13.01 3.42 -4.95
CA ILE A 95 -12.18 2.91 -6.03
C ILE A 95 -12.84 3.34 -7.33
N PRO A 96 -12.52 4.51 -7.89
CA PRO A 96 -13.08 4.94 -9.15
C PRO A 96 -12.66 3.96 -10.26
N SER A 97 -13.62 3.45 -11.01
CA SER A 97 -13.35 2.66 -12.21
C SER A 97 -14.50 2.77 -13.19
N HIS A 98 -14.20 2.61 -14.51
CA HIS A 98 -15.23 2.60 -15.55
C HIS A 98 -16.13 1.36 -15.51
N GLU A 99 -15.67 0.28 -14.88
CA GLU A 99 -16.33 -1.02 -14.89
C GLU A 99 -16.85 -1.45 -13.53
N TYR A 100 -16.55 -0.67 -12.48
CA TYR A 100 -16.77 -1.08 -11.12
C TYR A 100 -17.64 -0.08 -10.34
N HIS A 101 -18.85 -0.49 -10.07
CA HIS A 101 -19.71 0.15 -9.09
C HIS A 101 -19.18 -0.22 -7.70
N GLY A 102 -18.34 0.66 -7.17
CA GLY A 102 -17.47 0.36 -6.04
C GLY A 102 -18.20 -0.17 -4.81
N ASN A 103 -17.64 -1.19 -4.20
CA ASN A 103 -18.00 -1.59 -2.84
C ASN A 103 -17.56 -0.50 -1.87
N ILE A 104 -18.42 0.48 -1.69
CA ILE A 104 -18.27 1.43 -0.61
C ILE A 104 -18.92 0.78 0.60
N ARG A 105 -18.14 0.58 1.66
CA ARG A 105 -18.70 0.26 2.96
C ARG A 105 -19.41 1.49 3.50
N LEU A 106 -20.61 1.69 3.05
CA LEU A 106 -21.55 2.62 3.66
C LEU A 106 -22.77 1.82 4.06
N ASP A 107 -22.94 1.66 5.33
CA ASP A 107 -24.15 1.02 5.88
C ASP A 107 -25.43 1.82 5.55
N GLU A 108 -25.35 3.02 4.95
CA GLU A 108 -26.51 3.88 4.75
C GLU A 108 -26.47 4.86 3.55
N ALA A 109 -25.44 4.97 2.73
CA ALA A 109 -25.58 5.72 1.47
C ALA A 109 -26.28 4.83 0.45
N THR A 110 -27.25 5.38 -0.25
CA THR A 110 -27.86 4.64 -1.36
C THR A 110 -26.75 4.38 -2.40
N ASN A 111 -26.63 3.16 -2.89
CA ASN A 111 -25.69 2.81 -3.96
C ASN A 111 -25.82 3.81 -5.14
N ASP A 112 -27.02 4.32 -5.40
CA ASP A 112 -27.32 5.28 -6.49
C ASP A 112 -26.55 6.60 -6.39
N ASP A 113 -26.35 7.18 -5.20
CA ASP A 113 -25.64 8.46 -5.05
C ASP A 113 -24.15 8.29 -5.26
N LEU A 114 -23.63 7.16 -4.86
CA LEU A 114 -22.22 6.80 -5.04
C LEU A 114 -21.92 6.45 -6.50
N ASP A 115 -22.82 5.75 -7.17
CA ASP A 115 -22.71 5.44 -8.60
C ASP A 115 -22.75 6.73 -9.43
N LYS A 116 -23.62 7.67 -9.08
CA LYS A 116 -23.65 9.01 -9.71
C LYS A 116 -22.37 9.77 -9.45
N PHE A 117 -21.86 9.77 -8.21
CA PHE A 117 -20.60 10.43 -7.87
C PHE A 117 -19.44 9.81 -8.66
N ASN A 118 -19.32 8.48 -8.68
CA ASN A 118 -18.28 7.77 -9.43
C ASN A 118 -18.35 8.07 -10.92
N THR A 119 -19.56 8.06 -11.50
CA THR A 119 -19.76 8.38 -12.92
C THR A 119 -19.30 9.81 -13.23
N LEU A 120 -19.67 10.80 -12.41
CA LEU A 120 -19.23 12.18 -12.58
C LEU A 120 -17.73 12.34 -12.36
N TYR A 121 -17.17 11.67 -11.35
CA TYR A 121 -15.75 11.69 -11.06
C TYR A 121 -14.96 11.15 -12.25
N MET A 122 -15.25 9.94 -12.72
CA MET A 122 -14.58 9.31 -13.86
C MET A 122 -14.70 10.15 -15.13
N LYS A 123 -15.84 10.78 -15.36
CA LYS A 123 -16.08 11.58 -16.58
C LYS A 123 -15.35 12.92 -16.59
N HIS A 124 -15.17 13.57 -15.43
CA HIS A 124 -14.78 14.98 -15.38
C HIS A 124 -13.53 15.26 -14.53
N PHE A 125 -13.18 14.40 -13.60
CA PHE A 125 -12.14 14.65 -12.61
C PHE A 125 -11.03 13.61 -12.59
N TRP A 126 -11.27 12.42 -13.14
CA TRP A 126 -10.27 11.38 -13.12
C TRP A 126 -9.14 11.68 -14.11
N SER A 127 -7.91 11.53 -13.61
CA SER A 127 -6.69 11.67 -14.39
C SER A 127 -5.64 10.71 -13.83
N PRO A 128 -5.19 9.71 -14.61
CA PRO A 128 -4.09 8.81 -14.19
C PRO A 128 -2.83 9.57 -13.83
N VAL A 129 -2.51 10.63 -14.59
CA VAL A 129 -1.34 11.49 -14.34
C VAL A 129 -1.45 12.19 -12.99
N TYR A 130 -2.63 12.76 -12.67
CA TYR A 130 -2.87 13.41 -11.38
C TYR A 130 -2.87 12.41 -10.21
N ASP A 131 -3.41 11.21 -10.41
CA ASP A 131 -3.37 10.14 -9.41
C ASP A 131 -1.94 9.72 -9.12
N PHE A 132 -1.12 9.58 -10.17
CA PHE A 132 0.29 9.26 -10.04
C PHE A 132 1.09 10.39 -9.36
N HIS A 133 0.82 11.64 -9.71
CA HIS A 133 1.41 12.81 -9.05
C HIS A 133 1.14 12.78 -7.52
N ASN A 134 -0.10 12.55 -7.12
CA ASN A 134 -0.43 12.42 -5.70
C ASN A 134 0.26 11.22 -5.04
N TYR A 135 0.37 10.11 -5.76
CA TYR A 135 1.09 8.93 -5.28
C TYR A 135 2.56 9.25 -4.97
N LEU A 136 3.28 9.92 -5.87
CA LEU A 136 4.69 10.30 -5.64
C LEU A 136 4.84 11.22 -4.42
N ILE A 137 3.94 12.20 -4.25
CA ILE A 137 3.92 13.07 -3.07
C ILE A 137 3.70 12.27 -1.78
N GLN A 138 2.84 11.28 -1.82
CA GLN A 138 2.57 10.40 -0.66
C GLN A 138 3.77 9.53 -0.31
N VAL A 139 4.46 8.94 -1.30
CA VAL A 139 5.71 8.20 -1.10
C VAL A 139 6.77 9.10 -0.48
N MET A 140 7.00 10.29 -1.07
CA MET A 140 7.97 11.26 -0.57
C MET A 140 7.65 11.68 0.88
N THR A 141 6.37 11.87 1.19
CA THR A 141 5.93 12.22 2.55
C THR A 141 6.31 11.14 3.55
N LEU A 142 6.06 9.86 3.23
CA LEU A 142 6.42 8.74 4.11
C LEU A 142 7.93 8.59 4.26
N GLN A 143 8.68 8.65 3.17
CA GLN A 143 10.14 8.54 3.21
C GLN A 143 10.76 9.67 4.04
N ASN A 144 10.36 10.92 3.79
CA ASN A 144 10.85 12.07 4.55
C ASN A 144 10.47 11.98 6.04
N PHE A 145 9.27 11.50 6.37
CA PHE A 145 8.87 11.28 7.75
C PHE A 145 9.76 10.23 8.43
N CYS A 146 10.04 9.11 7.77
CA CYS A 146 10.92 8.07 8.31
C CYS A 146 12.35 8.58 8.48
N VAL A 147 12.91 9.24 7.47
CA VAL A 147 14.26 9.82 7.52
C VAL A 147 14.39 10.87 8.63
N ALA A 148 13.44 11.79 8.74
CA ALA A 148 13.45 12.84 9.77
C ALA A 148 13.39 12.30 11.20
N ASN A 149 12.86 11.10 11.40
CA ASN A 149 12.77 10.42 12.70
C ASN A 149 13.79 9.30 12.86
N ASP A 150 14.77 9.17 11.96
CA ASP A 150 15.82 8.13 11.99
C ASP A 150 15.24 6.72 12.11
N LEU A 151 14.20 6.41 11.31
CA LEU A 151 13.53 5.11 11.27
C LEU A 151 14.05 4.26 10.11
N GLU A 152 14.20 2.97 10.34
CA GLU A 152 14.33 2.00 9.26
C GLU A 152 12.96 1.75 8.64
N TYR A 153 12.90 1.64 7.30
CA TYR A 153 11.64 1.44 6.60
C TYR A 153 11.79 0.68 5.29
N VAL A 154 10.70 0.06 4.87
CA VAL A 154 10.47 -0.45 3.51
C VAL A 154 9.09 0.01 3.03
N ILE A 155 9.03 0.53 1.81
CA ILE A 155 7.79 0.95 1.16
C ILE A 155 7.73 0.25 -0.19
N PHE A 156 6.65 -0.44 -0.49
CA PHE A 156 6.47 -1.17 -1.74
C PHE A 156 5.04 -1.02 -2.28
N ASN A 157 4.85 -1.40 -3.52
CA ASN A 157 3.54 -1.38 -4.17
C ASN A 157 2.84 -2.73 -3.99
N SER A 158 1.70 -2.74 -3.30
CA SER A 158 0.84 -3.93 -3.23
C SER A 158 0.08 -4.16 -4.53
N LEU A 159 -0.29 -3.09 -5.24
CA LEU A 159 -1.03 -3.11 -6.49
C LEU A 159 -0.32 -2.29 -7.55
N ASN A 160 -0.62 -2.55 -8.82
CA ASN A 160 -0.06 -1.78 -9.93
C ASN A 160 -0.50 -0.32 -9.88
N LEU A 161 0.36 0.54 -10.43
CA LEU A 161 0.14 1.99 -10.46
C LEU A 161 -0.84 2.41 -11.54
N THR A 162 -1.10 1.56 -12.53
CA THR A 162 -2.09 1.79 -13.59
C THR A 162 -3.43 1.17 -13.22
N PRO A 163 -4.56 1.71 -13.74
CA PRO A 163 -5.88 1.12 -13.56
C PRO A 163 -6.00 -0.29 -14.12
N ASN A 164 -5.23 -0.62 -15.16
CA ASN A 164 -5.16 -1.97 -15.69
C ASN A 164 -4.15 -2.79 -14.87
N LEU A 165 -4.67 -3.60 -13.94
CA LEU A 165 -3.86 -4.40 -13.02
C LEU A 165 -2.96 -5.43 -13.73
N LEU A 166 -3.23 -5.75 -14.99
CA LEU A 166 -2.46 -6.74 -15.77
C LEU A 166 -1.38 -6.12 -16.65
N GLU A 167 -1.37 -4.80 -16.82
CA GLU A 167 -0.33 -4.12 -17.59
C GLU A 167 0.82 -3.68 -16.68
N PRO A 168 2.07 -3.97 -17.07
CA PRO A 168 3.22 -3.46 -16.33
C PRO A 168 3.22 -1.93 -16.34
N THR A 169 3.53 -1.34 -15.21
CA THR A 169 3.65 0.11 -15.07
C THR A 169 4.98 0.57 -15.66
N ASN A 170 4.95 1.42 -16.67
CA ASN A 170 6.14 2.17 -17.05
C ASN A 170 6.26 3.40 -16.13
N PHE A 171 7.00 3.24 -15.05
CA PHE A 171 7.17 4.27 -14.02
C PHE A 171 7.79 5.55 -14.59
N THR A 172 8.84 5.41 -15.40
CA THR A 172 9.51 6.55 -16.05
C THR A 172 8.57 7.31 -16.97
N GLU A 173 7.78 6.61 -17.79
CA GLU A 173 6.81 7.25 -18.68
C GLU A 173 5.73 8.00 -17.89
N LEU A 174 5.26 7.45 -16.78
CA LEU A 174 4.31 8.15 -15.89
C LEU A 174 4.92 9.39 -15.24
N CYS A 175 6.20 9.34 -14.84
CA CYS A 175 6.92 10.50 -14.32
C CYS A 175 7.08 11.60 -15.36
N ASP A 176 7.44 11.26 -16.60
CA ASP A 176 7.55 12.20 -17.70
C ASP A 176 6.21 12.88 -18.01
N GLN A 177 5.13 12.08 -18.07
CA GLN A 177 3.77 12.60 -18.30
C GLN A 177 3.28 13.51 -17.18
N ALA A 178 3.70 13.24 -15.95
CA ALA A 178 3.32 14.00 -14.76
C ALA A 178 4.22 15.22 -14.51
N ASP A 179 5.30 15.41 -15.28
CA ASP A 179 6.34 16.43 -15.03
C ASP A 179 6.91 16.34 -13.60
N MET A 180 7.19 15.11 -13.14
CA MET A 180 7.57 14.81 -11.75
C MET A 180 9.01 14.27 -11.62
N ASN A 181 9.85 14.46 -12.64
CA ASN A 181 11.23 13.97 -12.62
C ASN A 181 12.06 14.54 -11.47
N ASP A 182 11.81 15.80 -11.10
CA ASP A 182 12.49 16.44 -9.96
C ASP A 182 12.09 15.80 -8.62
N VAL A 183 10.83 15.37 -8.50
CA VAL A 183 10.36 14.63 -7.31
C VAL A 183 10.94 13.22 -7.30
N LEU A 184 10.93 12.54 -8.45
CA LEU A 184 11.50 11.20 -8.59
C LEU A 184 12.98 11.18 -8.17
N SER A 185 13.75 12.19 -8.56
CA SER A 185 15.18 12.31 -8.21
C SER A 185 15.44 12.43 -6.70
N GLN A 186 14.43 12.77 -5.91
CA GLN A 186 14.50 12.90 -4.46
C GLN A 186 14.00 11.66 -3.72
N LEU A 187 13.38 10.71 -4.42
CA LEU A 187 12.90 9.47 -3.81
C LEU A 187 14.04 8.46 -3.65
N ASN A 188 13.99 7.73 -2.56
CA ASN A 188 14.80 6.53 -2.42
C ASN A 188 14.12 5.38 -3.16
N MET A 189 14.55 5.13 -4.38
CA MET A 189 13.95 4.10 -5.24
C MET A 189 14.31 2.68 -4.81
N ASP A 190 15.40 2.49 -4.05
CA ASP A 190 15.80 1.18 -3.52
C ASP A 190 14.73 0.54 -2.62
N CYS A 191 13.82 1.37 -2.10
CA CYS A 191 12.71 0.94 -1.25
C CYS A 191 11.37 0.81 -2.01
N ILE A 192 11.35 1.04 -3.34
CA ILE A 192 10.14 1.00 -4.17
C ILE A 192 10.35 -0.01 -5.28
N TYR A 193 9.59 -1.08 -5.27
CA TYR A 193 9.60 -2.06 -6.36
C TYR A 193 8.87 -1.47 -7.57
N GLU A 194 9.63 -1.02 -8.59
CA GLU A 194 9.08 -0.43 -9.80
C GLU A 194 8.45 -1.48 -10.71
N ASP A 195 9.19 -2.59 -10.94
CA ASP A 195 8.84 -3.59 -11.94
C ASP A 195 8.00 -4.74 -11.38
N GLN A 196 7.97 -4.92 -10.05
CA GLN A 196 7.25 -6.00 -9.41
C GLN A 196 6.46 -5.53 -8.22
N THR A 197 5.14 -5.55 -8.33
CA THR A 197 4.23 -5.34 -7.21
C THR A 197 3.89 -6.67 -6.55
N PHE A 198 3.37 -6.64 -5.33
CA PHE A 198 2.89 -7.88 -4.70
C PHE A 198 1.79 -8.57 -5.55
N PHE A 199 0.95 -7.77 -6.21
CA PHE A 199 -0.07 -8.29 -7.12
C PHE A 199 0.54 -9.00 -8.33
N THR A 200 1.50 -8.38 -9.04
CA THR A 200 2.14 -9.01 -10.20
C THR A 200 2.88 -10.29 -9.81
N TYR A 201 3.60 -10.27 -8.69
CA TYR A 201 4.28 -11.44 -8.16
C TYR A 201 3.31 -12.61 -7.96
N MET A 202 2.25 -12.41 -7.17
CA MET A 202 1.30 -13.49 -6.89
C MET A 202 0.57 -13.98 -8.15
N TYR A 203 0.27 -13.07 -9.08
CA TYR A 203 -0.43 -13.39 -10.32
C TYR A 203 0.41 -14.27 -11.23
N GLU A 204 1.68 -13.93 -11.44
CA GLU A 204 2.64 -14.73 -12.22
C GLU A 204 2.87 -16.11 -11.64
N LYS A 205 2.95 -16.21 -10.32
CA LYS A 205 3.13 -17.49 -9.60
C LYS A 205 1.84 -18.28 -9.43
N LYS A 206 0.67 -17.69 -9.69
CA LYS A 206 -0.66 -18.25 -9.44
C LYS A 206 -0.91 -18.57 -7.96
N PHE A 207 -0.35 -17.75 -7.06
CA PHE A 207 -0.47 -17.87 -5.61
C PHE A 207 -1.55 -16.92 -5.07
N PHE A 208 -2.81 -17.22 -5.37
CA PHE A 208 -3.95 -16.39 -4.96
C PHE A 208 -5.22 -17.18 -4.72
N PHE A 209 -6.07 -16.64 -3.87
CA PHE A 209 -7.42 -17.15 -3.68
C PHE A 209 -8.34 -16.50 -4.73
N PRO A 210 -8.95 -17.29 -5.63
CA PRO A 210 -10.01 -16.77 -6.47
C PRO A 210 -11.21 -16.39 -5.60
N ILE A 211 -11.76 -15.20 -5.77
CA ILE A 211 -13.08 -14.86 -5.24
C ILE A 211 -14.10 -15.40 -6.23
N GLU A 212 -15.02 -16.20 -5.75
CA GLU A 212 -16.04 -16.87 -6.54
C GLU A 212 -16.79 -15.83 -7.41
N GLY A 213 -16.65 -15.97 -8.74
CA GLY A 213 -17.34 -15.15 -9.73
C GLY A 213 -16.59 -13.91 -10.25
N ASP A 214 -15.43 -13.53 -9.74
CA ASP A 214 -14.68 -12.40 -10.27
C ASP A 214 -13.16 -12.51 -10.05
N GLU A 215 -12.43 -12.81 -11.11
CA GLU A 215 -10.96 -12.93 -11.10
C GLU A 215 -10.25 -11.61 -10.70
N ARG A 216 -10.90 -10.45 -10.80
CA ARG A 216 -10.37 -9.14 -10.43
C ARG A 216 -10.19 -8.97 -8.92
N TYR A 217 -10.80 -9.82 -8.09
CA TYR A 217 -10.70 -9.78 -6.62
C TYR A 217 -9.72 -10.79 -6.03
N MET A 218 -8.78 -11.24 -6.82
CA MET A 218 -7.74 -12.15 -6.36
C MET A 218 -6.97 -11.53 -5.19
N HIS A 219 -6.80 -12.32 -4.13
CA HIS A 219 -5.97 -11.95 -3.00
C HIS A 219 -4.87 -12.99 -2.82
N PRO A 220 -3.69 -12.57 -2.32
CA PRO A 220 -2.55 -13.45 -2.11
C PRO A 220 -2.92 -14.59 -1.15
N ASP A 221 -2.54 -15.82 -1.51
CA ASP A 221 -2.61 -16.98 -0.62
C ASP A 221 -1.44 -17.02 0.39
N GLU A 222 -1.40 -18.04 1.24
CA GLU A 222 -0.34 -18.19 2.26
C GLU A 222 1.06 -18.27 1.64
N GLN A 223 1.19 -18.92 0.48
CA GLN A 223 2.48 -19.04 -0.19
C GLN A 223 2.97 -17.69 -0.73
N ALA A 224 2.07 -16.91 -1.34
CA ALA A 224 2.40 -15.56 -1.80
C ALA A 224 2.84 -14.66 -0.64
N HIS A 225 2.14 -14.72 0.49
CA HIS A 225 2.53 -13.96 1.68
C HIS A 225 3.91 -14.33 2.22
N LYS A 226 4.22 -15.62 2.25
CA LYS A 226 5.52 -16.12 2.69
C LYS A 226 6.64 -15.65 1.76
N ASP A 227 6.49 -15.89 0.47
CA ASP A 227 7.51 -15.51 -0.51
C ASP A 227 7.72 -14.00 -0.57
N TRP A 228 6.63 -13.21 -0.44
CA TRP A 228 6.74 -11.76 -0.39
C TRP A 228 7.50 -11.27 0.84
N ALA A 229 7.28 -11.89 2.00
CA ALA A 229 8.06 -11.60 3.20
C ALA A 229 9.54 -11.99 3.03
N ASP A 230 9.85 -13.07 2.30
CA ASP A 230 11.23 -13.47 1.97
C ASP A 230 11.92 -12.43 1.08
N ILE A 231 11.19 -11.90 0.06
CA ILE A 231 11.68 -10.84 -0.82
C ILE A 231 11.98 -9.57 -0.02
N LEU A 232 11.02 -9.10 0.78
CA LEU A 232 11.20 -7.90 1.61
C LEU A 232 12.36 -8.05 2.60
N PHE A 233 12.50 -9.22 3.22
CA PHE A 233 13.59 -9.48 4.16
C PHE A 233 14.96 -9.44 3.48
N ALA A 234 15.09 -10.07 2.31
CA ALA A 234 16.34 -10.06 1.54
C ALA A 234 16.74 -8.63 1.13
N ASP A 235 15.78 -7.80 0.74
CA ASP A 235 16.02 -6.40 0.39
C ASP A 235 16.46 -5.55 1.59
N ILE A 236 15.81 -5.74 2.74
CA ILE A 236 16.19 -5.08 4.00
C ILE A 236 17.65 -5.43 4.38
N GLU A 237 18.02 -6.71 4.32
CA GLU A 237 19.39 -7.16 4.65
C GLU A 237 20.42 -6.57 3.66
N ASN A 238 20.13 -6.61 2.35
CA ASN A 238 21.01 -6.01 1.35
C ASN A 238 21.22 -4.50 1.59
N THR A 239 20.15 -3.78 1.96
CA THR A 239 20.23 -2.33 2.27
C THR A 239 21.05 -2.06 3.54
N ARG A 240 20.95 -2.92 4.56
CA ARG A 240 21.74 -2.85 5.79
C ARG A 240 23.21 -3.11 5.53
N ASP A 241 23.54 -4.12 4.72
CA ASP A 241 24.91 -4.45 4.36
C ASP A 241 25.59 -3.33 3.58
N MET A 242 24.87 -2.66 2.66
CA MET A 242 25.39 -1.49 1.93
C MET A 242 25.70 -0.31 2.85
N LYS A 243 24.91 -0.11 3.92
CA LYS A 243 25.14 0.97 4.90
C LYS A 243 26.29 0.65 5.88
N ASN A 244 26.63 -0.64 6.08
CA ASN A 244 27.65 -1.11 7.00
C ASN A 244 28.66 -2.07 6.32
N PRO A 245 29.45 -1.63 5.33
CA PRO A 245 30.29 -2.51 4.51
C PRO A 245 31.51 -3.14 5.26
N ASN A 246 31.62 -2.91 6.57
CA ASN A 246 32.77 -3.35 7.39
C ASN A 246 32.38 -4.22 8.60
N VAL A 247 31.24 -4.88 8.59
CA VAL A 247 30.86 -5.84 9.65
C VAL A 247 31.05 -7.26 9.17
#